data_301f72cfb9b3122f37ae035459415f8c
#
_entry.id   301f72cfb9b3122f37ae035459415f8c
#
_cell.length_a   1.000
_cell.length_b   1.000
_cell.length_c   1.000
_cell.angle_alpha   90.00
_cell.angle_beta   90.00
_cell.angle_gamma   90.00
#
_symmetry.space_group_name_H-M   'P 1'
#
loop_
_entity.id
_entity.type
_entity.pdbx_description
1 polymer ?
#
loop_
_entity_poly.entity_id
_entity_poly.type
_entity_poly.pdbx_seq_one_letter_code
_entity_poly.pdbx_strand_id
1 'polypeptide(L)'
;MAFVGLTAPRSGRSIVGFDTKMITTVRGRRSSSVVVQHHRRRGMMMTMALARGNSSGSNRQHHHELSPPRNKNECVQLSSNKKATPPPALNSSNALTTFEQVLYGGVAFTAASVLKREFSPGCELIDGKQIAQEIRQEIKEKVERMKTIANGNTPGLAVVLVGERKDSQSYVRSKKKMCAEVGIRSEGTDLPEDATEEEVLKVVRAYNADPNIHGILVQLPMPKHINEERVLKEVSYEKDVDGFHPLNIGALSQRGREEPRFVPCTPRGCIELLKRSNVEMKGKKAVVVGRSNVVGTPAALLLQRNDATVTVVHSRTKNPEEAIREADIVIAACGVTEYVQGSWLKPGAAVIDVGINAKDDATKKLGYRLVGDCDFESCKKVAGKMTPVPGGVGPMTIAILLQNTLEGAARSYGVSEQLGLKN
;
A
#
# COMPACT_ATOMS: atom_id res chain seq x y z
N MET A 1 0.04 -1.44 -10.71
CA MET A 1 0.87 -0.70 -11.69
C MET A 1 2.30 -0.73 -11.24
N ALA A 2 3.14 -1.48 -11.90
CA ALA A 2 4.56 -1.49 -11.61
C ALA A 2 5.23 -0.45 -12.50
N PHE A 3 5.96 0.46 -11.91
CA PHE A 3 6.75 1.45 -12.63
C PHE A 3 7.93 0.75 -13.29
N VAL A 4 8.02 0.80 -14.61
CA VAL A 4 9.26 0.51 -15.33
C VAL A 4 10.03 1.83 -15.42
N GLY A 5 10.97 2.05 -14.50
CA GLY A 5 11.92 3.15 -14.56
C GLY A 5 13.03 2.80 -15.54
N LEU A 6 12.99 3.33 -16.76
CA LEU A 6 14.13 3.33 -17.67
C LEU A 6 15.09 4.45 -17.23
N THR A 7 16.17 4.08 -16.55
CA THR A 7 17.32 4.97 -16.38
C THR A 7 18.25 4.84 -17.58
N ALA A 8 18.34 5.90 -18.37
CA ALA A 8 19.37 6.04 -19.39
C ALA A 8 20.76 6.24 -18.75
N PRO A 9 21.87 5.76 -19.37
CA PRO A 9 23.20 5.91 -18.81
C PRO A 9 23.68 7.36 -18.93
N ARG A 10 24.22 7.91 -17.85
CA ARG A 10 24.93 9.18 -17.83
C ARG A 10 26.32 8.98 -18.45
N SER A 11 26.54 9.51 -19.63
CA SER A 11 27.88 9.81 -20.13
C SER A 11 28.32 11.19 -19.62
N GLY A 12 29.43 11.25 -18.92
CA GLY A 12 30.02 12.49 -18.45
C GLY A 12 30.79 13.24 -19.57
N ARG A 13 30.80 14.57 -19.42
CA ARG A 13 31.93 15.48 -19.72
C ARG A 13 31.55 16.88 -19.26
N SER A 14 32.25 17.36 -18.28
CA SER A 14 33.30 18.41 -18.23
C SER A 14 32.92 19.80 -18.73
N ILE A 15 32.77 20.70 -17.75
CA ILE A 15 33.31 22.06 -17.57
C ILE A 15 33.47 22.96 -18.83
N VAL A 16 32.87 24.15 -18.81
CA VAL A 16 33.52 25.47 -18.88
C VAL A 16 32.47 26.53 -18.49
N GLY A 17 32.83 27.42 -17.56
CA GLY A 17 32.06 28.58 -17.17
C GLY A 17 32.13 29.70 -18.22
N PHE A 18 31.23 30.63 -18.15
CA PHE A 18 31.50 32.06 -18.39
C PHE A 18 30.35 32.92 -17.80
N ASP A 19 30.81 34.01 -17.38
CA ASP A 19 30.31 35.14 -16.63
C ASP A 19 29.30 36.04 -17.39
N THR A 20 28.69 36.93 -16.66
CA THR A 20 28.37 38.34 -16.96
C THR A 20 26.96 38.71 -17.43
N LYS A 21 26.27 39.31 -16.49
CA LYS A 21 25.44 40.53 -16.55
C LYS A 21 24.90 41.01 -17.91
N MET A 22 23.60 41.21 -17.97
CA MET A 22 23.06 42.43 -18.58
C MET A 22 21.78 42.92 -17.87
N ILE A 23 21.90 44.10 -17.34
CA ILE A 23 20.81 44.96 -16.84
C ILE A 23 20.22 45.65 -18.08
N THR A 24 18.92 45.62 -18.25
CA THR A 24 18.21 46.60 -19.12
C THR A 24 16.99 47.15 -18.39
N THR A 25 17.11 48.39 -18.07
CA THR A 25 16.07 49.26 -17.46
C THR A 25 15.11 49.73 -18.55
N VAL A 26 13.82 49.54 -18.36
CA VAL A 26 12.81 50.36 -19.06
C VAL A 26 11.84 50.96 -18.04
N ARG A 27 11.84 52.30 -17.99
CA ARG A 27 10.96 53.16 -17.24
C ARG A 27 9.57 53.20 -17.89
N GLY A 28 8.53 53.19 -17.07
CA GLY A 28 7.18 53.57 -17.51
C GLY A 28 6.22 53.70 -16.33
N ARG A 29 5.96 54.93 -15.96
CA ARG A 29 5.09 55.47 -14.88
C ARG A 29 3.69 54.84 -14.82
N ARG A 30 3.20 54.48 -13.64
CA ARG A 30 2.06 55.13 -12.93
C ARG A 30 1.79 54.46 -11.59
N SER A 31 1.57 55.29 -10.60
CA SER A 31 1.30 55.08 -9.20
C SER A 31 0.04 54.26 -8.91
N SER A 32 0.10 53.36 -7.93
CA SER A 32 -0.96 53.12 -6.95
C SER A 32 -0.37 52.41 -5.72
N SER A 33 -0.44 53.07 -4.61
CA SER A 33 -0.02 52.67 -3.28
C SER A 33 -0.86 51.52 -2.74
N VAL A 34 -0.22 50.44 -2.26
CA VAL A 34 -0.86 49.44 -1.40
C VAL A 34 -0.18 49.50 -0.05
N VAL A 35 -0.97 49.88 0.95
CA VAL A 35 -0.61 49.96 2.36
C VAL A 35 -0.65 48.53 2.90
N VAL A 36 0.48 48.02 3.41
CA VAL A 36 0.55 46.76 4.17
C VAL A 36 0.35 47.11 5.64
N GLN A 37 -0.79 46.78 6.22
CA GLN A 37 -1.03 46.82 7.66
C GLN A 37 -0.75 45.43 8.27
N HIS A 38 0.25 45.41 9.15
CA HIS A 38 0.46 44.30 10.09
C HIS A 38 -0.58 44.36 11.20
N HIS A 39 -1.41 43.35 11.32
CA HIS A 39 -2.23 43.13 12.52
C HIS A 39 -1.84 41.87 13.24
N ARG A 40 -1.19 42.04 14.40
CA ARG A 40 -1.15 41.05 15.50
C ARG A 40 -2.58 40.89 16.04
N ARG A 41 -3.09 39.67 16.09
CA ARG A 41 -4.28 39.36 16.88
C ARG A 41 -4.02 38.33 17.94
N ARG A 42 -4.24 38.78 19.18
CA ARG A 42 -4.49 38.02 20.40
C ARG A 42 -5.83 37.25 20.26
N GLY A 43 -5.93 36.13 21.01
CA GLY A 43 -7.09 35.26 21.05
C GLY A 43 -8.38 35.96 21.52
N MET A 44 -9.45 35.39 21.03
CA MET A 44 -10.81 35.66 21.56
C MET A 44 -11.67 34.40 21.38
N MET A 45 -12.11 33.91 22.53
CA MET A 45 -13.17 32.90 22.66
C MET A 45 -14.45 33.43 22.02
N MET A 46 -15.15 32.62 21.26
CA MET A 46 -16.48 32.95 20.77
C MET A 46 -17.50 31.97 21.39
N THR A 47 -18.31 32.55 22.29
CA THR A 47 -19.47 31.91 22.91
C THR A 47 -20.65 32.06 21.93
N MET A 48 -21.30 30.98 21.56
CA MET A 48 -22.55 31.02 20.81
C MET A 48 -23.73 31.04 21.78
N ALA A 49 -24.54 32.09 21.69
CA ALA A 49 -25.82 32.23 22.36
C ALA A 49 -26.93 31.59 21.51
N LEU A 50 -27.73 30.73 22.13
CA LEU A 50 -28.99 30.22 21.57
C LEU A 50 -30.16 31.00 22.16
N ALA A 51 -31.04 31.43 21.32
CA ALA A 51 -32.24 32.18 21.65
C ALA A 51 -33.39 31.25 22.10
N ARG A 52 -34.20 31.83 22.93
CA ARG A 52 -35.25 31.29 23.81
C ARG A 52 -36.49 30.77 23.09
N GLY A 53 -37.11 29.79 23.71
CA GLY A 53 -38.53 29.49 23.67
C GLY A 53 -39.04 29.01 25.05
N ASN A 54 -39.98 29.75 25.60
CA ASN A 54 -40.56 29.58 26.94
C ASN A 54 -41.51 28.39 27.07
N SER A 55 -41.52 27.68 28.24
CA SER A 55 -42.71 27.54 29.07
C SER A 55 -42.40 26.78 30.40
N SER A 56 -42.70 27.49 31.45
CA SER A 56 -43.20 27.18 32.82
C SER A 56 -43.19 25.78 33.40
N GLY A 57 -42.72 25.63 34.66
CA GLY A 57 -43.13 24.61 35.59
C GLY A 57 -42.17 24.29 36.72
N SER A 58 -42.25 25.02 37.81
CA SER A 58 -42.02 24.76 39.25
C SER A 58 -41.13 23.68 39.80
N ASN A 59 -40.22 24.13 40.71
CA ASN A 59 -39.93 23.68 42.07
C ASN A 59 -39.20 22.34 42.33
N ARG A 60 -38.00 22.33 42.80
CA ARG A 60 -37.52 22.18 44.21
C ARG A 60 -36.02 21.97 44.29
N GLN A 61 -35.43 22.70 45.23
CA GLN A 61 -34.03 22.67 45.66
C GLN A 61 -33.63 21.31 46.25
N HIS A 62 -32.41 20.84 45.96
CA HIS A 62 -31.51 20.21 46.91
C HIS A 62 -30.05 20.45 46.50
N HIS A 63 -29.35 21.15 47.41
CA HIS A 63 -27.91 21.32 47.39
C HIS A 63 -27.21 20.00 47.70
N HIS A 64 -26.20 19.63 46.92
CA HIS A 64 -25.10 18.82 47.39
C HIS A 64 -23.81 19.35 46.74
N GLU A 65 -22.97 19.98 47.57
CA GLU A 65 -21.57 20.28 47.30
C GLU A 65 -20.79 18.98 47.17
N LEU A 66 -19.97 18.88 46.13
CA LEU A 66 -18.91 17.90 46.07
C LEU A 66 -17.61 18.60 45.64
N SER A 67 -16.68 18.61 46.60
CA SER A 67 -15.34 19.13 46.53
C SER A 67 -14.46 18.31 45.55
N PRO A 68 -13.39 18.91 44.98
CA PRO A 68 -12.48 18.21 44.04
C PRO A 68 -11.44 17.37 44.76
N PRO A 69 -10.96 16.25 44.18
CA PRO A 69 -9.92 15.43 44.79
C PRO A 69 -8.53 16.03 44.64
N ARG A 70 -7.81 15.99 45.76
CA ARG A 70 -6.43 16.44 45.92
C ARG A 70 -5.44 15.50 45.19
N ASN A 71 -4.53 16.14 44.49
CA ASN A 71 -3.28 15.59 43.96
C ASN A 71 -2.34 15.20 45.13
N LYS A 72 -1.87 13.95 45.17
CA LYS A 72 -0.75 13.54 45.98
C LYS A 72 0.31 12.90 45.10
N ASN A 73 1.34 13.67 44.80
CA ASN A 73 2.65 13.17 44.38
C ASN A 73 3.38 12.68 45.63
N GLU A 74 3.59 11.38 45.73
CA GLU A 74 4.57 10.81 46.67
C GLU A 74 5.73 10.26 45.84
N CYS A 75 6.85 10.98 45.94
CA CYS A 75 8.18 10.58 45.53
C CYS A 75 8.74 9.62 46.58
N VAL A 76 8.94 8.35 46.29
CA VAL A 76 9.67 7.42 47.15
C VAL A 76 11.14 7.47 46.77
N GLN A 77 11.94 8.12 47.62
CA GLN A 77 13.41 8.02 47.58
C GLN A 77 13.83 6.70 48.24
N LEU A 78 14.42 5.80 47.46
CA LEU A 78 15.13 4.63 47.98
C LEU A 78 16.61 5.00 48.18
N SER A 79 17.02 5.05 49.45
CA SER A 79 18.39 5.28 49.90
C SER A 79 19.31 4.11 49.50
N SER A 80 20.43 4.46 48.91
CA SER A 80 21.61 3.61 48.71
C SER A 80 22.28 3.32 50.02
N ASN A 81 22.50 2.05 50.38
CA ASN A 81 23.71 1.56 51.05
C ASN A 81 23.60 0.06 51.37
N LYS A 82 24.29 -0.76 50.56
CA LYS A 82 24.97 -1.96 51.08
C LYS A 82 26.05 -2.38 50.07
N LYS A 83 27.30 -2.21 50.48
CA LYS A 83 28.47 -2.78 49.82
C LYS A 83 28.37 -4.31 49.85
N ALA A 84 28.34 -4.94 48.66
CA ALA A 84 28.53 -6.38 48.51
C ALA A 84 29.95 -6.62 48.00
N THR A 85 30.70 -7.41 48.77
CA THR A 85 32.00 -7.98 48.42
C THR A 85 31.92 -8.93 47.26
N PRO A 86 32.90 -8.98 46.32
CA PRO A 86 32.90 -9.92 45.20
C PRO A 86 33.21 -11.35 45.69
N PRO A 87 32.57 -12.38 45.06
CA PRO A 87 32.91 -13.78 45.34
C PRO A 87 34.25 -14.17 44.70
N PRO A 88 34.96 -15.15 45.26
CA PRO A 88 36.28 -15.58 44.78
C PRO A 88 36.21 -16.26 43.40
N ALA A 89 37.27 -16.09 42.62
CA ALA A 89 37.48 -16.67 41.32
C ALA A 89 37.47 -18.22 41.38
N LEU A 90 36.57 -18.86 40.65
CA LEU A 90 36.59 -20.31 40.44
C LEU A 90 37.44 -20.65 39.22
N ASN A 91 38.44 -21.47 39.45
CA ASN A 91 39.32 -22.04 38.45
C ASN A 91 38.56 -22.86 37.40
N SER A 92 38.85 -22.57 36.15
CA SER A 92 38.28 -23.22 34.94
C SER A 92 38.90 -24.57 34.63
N SER A 93 38.62 -25.63 35.39
CA SER A 93 39.01 -26.97 34.99
C SER A 93 38.13 -28.13 35.48
N ASN A 94 37.01 -27.90 36.19
CA ASN A 94 36.18 -29.03 36.68
C ASN A 94 34.66 -28.70 36.65
N ALA A 95 34.10 -28.16 35.59
CA ALA A 95 32.69 -27.85 35.47
C ALA A 95 31.97 -28.62 34.33
N LEU A 96 32.45 -29.79 33.98
CA LEU A 96 31.83 -30.62 32.93
C LEU A 96 31.24 -31.96 33.40
N THR A 97 31.16 -32.23 34.72
CA THR A 97 30.71 -33.55 35.20
C THR A 97 29.64 -33.52 36.30
N THR A 98 28.86 -32.43 36.48
CA THR A 98 27.80 -32.47 37.51
C THR A 98 26.51 -31.79 37.07
N PHE A 99 26.03 -32.13 35.85
CA PHE A 99 24.65 -31.80 35.41
C PHE A 99 23.89 -33.03 34.90
N GLU A 100 24.30 -34.21 35.32
CA GLU A 100 23.52 -35.42 35.20
C GLU A 100 23.05 -35.85 36.59
N GLN A 101 21.81 -35.72 36.86
CA GLN A 101 20.95 -36.32 37.89
C GLN A 101 20.14 -35.30 38.70
N VAL A 102 19.08 -34.76 38.06
CA VAL A 102 17.83 -34.59 38.77
C VAL A 102 16.73 -35.15 37.85
N LEU A 103 16.41 -36.40 38.05
CA LEU A 103 15.26 -37.07 37.50
C LEU A 103 13.99 -36.60 38.18
N TYR A 104 13.07 -36.02 37.44
CA TYR A 104 11.63 -36.14 37.68
C TYR A 104 10.92 -36.36 36.35
N GLY A 105 10.36 -37.58 36.21
CA GLY A 105 9.25 -37.92 35.33
C GLY A 105 9.44 -37.67 33.83
N GLY A 106 10.14 -38.53 33.17
CA GLY A 106 9.91 -39.00 31.80
C GLY A 106 9.43 -37.99 30.74
N VAL A 107 10.27 -37.06 30.31
CA VAL A 107 10.49 -36.67 28.92
C VAL A 107 11.82 -35.89 28.89
N ALA A 108 12.85 -36.53 28.38
CA ALA A 108 14.13 -35.87 28.14
C ALA A 108 14.00 -34.92 26.97
N PHE A 109 13.70 -33.63 27.25
CA PHE A 109 13.96 -32.57 26.29
C PHE A 109 15.46 -32.24 26.32
N THR A 110 16.22 -32.84 25.43
CA THR A 110 17.62 -32.43 25.24
C THR A 110 17.62 -31.03 24.69
N ALA A 111 18.46 -30.15 25.28
CA ALA A 111 18.65 -28.76 24.81
C ALA A 111 19.09 -28.66 23.32
N ALA A 112 19.46 -29.79 22.69
CA ALA A 112 19.69 -29.92 21.27
C ALA A 112 18.40 -29.89 20.42
N SER A 113 17.23 -30.15 20.99
CA SER A 113 15.94 -30.13 20.26
C SER A 113 15.33 -28.74 20.18
N VAL A 114 15.82 -27.75 20.92
CA VAL A 114 15.33 -26.36 20.87
C VAL A 114 16.05 -25.54 19.77
N LEU A 115 17.18 -26.01 19.25
CA LEU A 115 17.97 -25.34 18.21
C LEU A 115 17.85 -25.97 16.81
N LYS A 116 17.17 -27.09 16.67
CA LYS A 116 16.77 -27.65 15.38
C LYS A 116 15.29 -27.32 15.13
N ARG A 117 14.96 -26.05 14.88
CA ARG A 117 13.96 -25.78 13.87
C ARG A 117 14.61 -26.23 12.56
N GLU A 118 14.34 -27.46 12.18
CA GLU A 118 14.65 -27.96 10.86
C GLU A 118 14.03 -26.98 9.87
N PHE A 119 14.90 -26.23 9.18
CA PHE A 119 14.49 -25.49 7.99
C PHE A 119 13.95 -26.54 7.02
N SER A 120 12.63 -26.53 6.83
CA SER A 120 12.03 -27.34 5.78
C SER A 120 12.73 -27.03 4.48
N PRO A 121 13.19 -28.02 3.73
CA PRO A 121 13.90 -27.81 2.50
C PRO A 121 12.92 -27.30 1.44
N GLY A 122 12.87 -25.99 1.22
CA GLY A 122 12.22 -25.38 0.08
C GLY A 122 11.28 -24.23 0.43
N CYS A 123 11.57 -23.06 -0.16
CA CYS A 123 10.65 -21.93 -0.18
C CYS A 123 9.37 -22.32 -0.96
N GLU A 124 8.21 -22.20 -0.35
CA GLU A 124 6.90 -22.35 -1.01
C GLU A 124 6.66 -21.16 -1.95
N LEU A 125 6.37 -21.45 -3.22
CA LEU A 125 6.05 -20.40 -4.18
C LEU A 125 4.57 -19.98 -4.03
N ILE A 126 4.34 -18.68 -3.87
CA ILE A 126 3.01 -18.09 -3.90
C ILE A 126 2.61 -17.89 -5.37
N ASP A 127 1.82 -18.80 -5.93
CA ASP A 127 1.39 -18.73 -7.34
C ASP A 127 0.26 -17.71 -7.52
N GLY A 128 0.67 -16.47 -7.87
CA GLY A 128 -0.30 -15.40 -8.11
C GLY A 128 -1.13 -15.60 -9.37
N LYS A 129 -0.70 -16.41 -10.34
CA LYS A 129 -1.52 -16.73 -11.53
C LYS A 129 -2.70 -17.62 -11.14
N GLN A 130 -2.44 -18.66 -10.35
CA GLN A 130 -3.48 -19.55 -9.87
C GLN A 130 -4.47 -18.80 -9.01
N ILE A 131 -4.00 -18.06 -8.00
CA ILE A 131 -4.86 -17.28 -7.09
C ILE A 131 -5.68 -16.25 -7.86
N ALA A 132 -5.10 -15.55 -8.84
CA ALA A 132 -5.84 -14.62 -9.68
C ALA A 132 -6.90 -15.31 -10.55
N GLN A 133 -6.66 -16.55 -10.99
CA GLN A 133 -7.66 -17.34 -11.73
C GLN A 133 -8.84 -17.73 -10.84
N GLU A 134 -8.58 -18.15 -9.61
CA GLU A 134 -9.62 -18.46 -8.63
C GLU A 134 -10.50 -17.24 -8.36
N ILE A 135 -9.90 -16.06 -8.12
CA ILE A 135 -10.63 -14.81 -7.92
C ILE A 135 -11.47 -14.45 -9.16
N ARG A 136 -10.94 -14.61 -10.35
CA ARG A 136 -11.72 -14.34 -11.58
C ARG A 136 -12.91 -15.31 -11.72
N GLN A 137 -12.77 -16.57 -11.32
CA GLN A 137 -13.88 -17.50 -11.31
C GLN A 137 -14.96 -17.08 -10.31
N GLU A 138 -14.58 -16.68 -9.09
CA GLU A 138 -15.50 -16.13 -8.09
C GLU A 138 -16.22 -14.86 -8.60
N ILE A 139 -15.50 -13.98 -9.32
CA ILE A 139 -16.09 -12.78 -9.93
C ILE A 139 -17.10 -13.16 -10.99
N LYS A 140 -16.75 -14.10 -11.87
CA LYS A 140 -17.64 -14.56 -12.96
C LYS A 140 -18.96 -15.08 -12.40
N GLU A 141 -18.93 -15.91 -11.37
CA GLU A 141 -20.13 -16.43 -10.72
C GLU A 141 -21.00 -15.30 -10.13
N LYS A 142 -20.38 -14.32 -9.49
CA LYS A 142 -21.09 -13.15 -8.96
C LYS A 142 -21.66 -12.25 -10.06
N VAL A 143 -20.97 -12.08 -11.20
CA VAL A 143 -21.49 -11.33 -12.36
C VAL A 143 -22.70 -12.02 -12.95
N GLU A 144 -22.68 -13.34 -13.11
CA GLU A 144 -23.86 -14.10 -13.60
C GLU A 144 -25.06 -13.98 -12.63
N ARG A 145 -24.82 -14.04 -11.32
CA ARG A 145 -25.85 -13.77 -10.33
C ARG A 145 -26.37 -12.33 -10.42
N MET A 146 -25.47 -11.34 -10.62
CA MET A 146 -25.85 -9.95 -10.78
C MET A 146 -26.81 -9.76 -11.95
N LYS A 147 -26.56 -10.39 -13.11
CA LYS A 147 -27.47 -10.34 -14.28
C LYS A 147 -28.89 -10.76 -13.91
N THR A 148 -29.02 -11.78 -13.08
CA THR A 148 -30.34 -12.28 -12.66
C THR A 148 -31.06 -11.30 -11.75
N ILE A 149 -30.37 -10.72 -10.74
CA ILE A 149 -30.99 -9.89 -9.70
C ILE A 149 -31.03 -8.39 -10.05
N ALA A 150 -30.24 -7.95 -11.02
CA ALA A 150 -30.16 -6.56 -11.49
C ALA A 150 -30.77 -6.36 -12.90
N ASN A 151 -31.82 -7.10 -13.24
CA ASN A 151 -32.57 -6.94 -14.49
C ASN A 151 -31.72 -7.01 -15.78
N GLY A 152 -30.76 -7.93 -15.84
CA GLY A 152 -29.85 -8.11 -16.97
C GLY A 152 -28.62 -7.18 -16.98
N ASN A 153 -28.50 -6.28 -16.01
CA ASN A 153 -27.38 -5.36 -15.94
C ASN A 153 -26.07 -6.07 -15.54
N THR A 154 -24.95 -5.60 -16.07
CA THR A 154 -23.60 -6.10 -15.81
C THR A 154 -22.66 -4.98 -15.41
N PRO A 155 -21.58 -5.27 -14.69
CA PRO A 155 -20.56 -4.26 -14.41
C PRO A 155 -19.97 -3.68 -15.69
N GLY A 156 -19.65 -2.38 -15.68
CA GLY A 156 -18.98 -1.67 -16.78
C GLY A 156 -17.68 -1.04 -16.29
N LEU A 157 -16.58 -1.30 -17.01
CA LEU A 157 -15.26 -0.71 -16.78
C LEU A 157 -14.87 0.16 -17.97
N ALA A 158 -14.60 1.44 -17.74
CA ALA A 158 -14.00 2.32 -18.73
C ALA A 158 -12.47 2.36 -18.55
N VAL A 159 -11.74 2.29 -19.67
CA VAL A 159 -10.27 2.37 -19.68
C VAL A 159 -9.84 3.51 -20.58
N VAL A 160 -9.12 4.48 -20.03
CA VAL A 160 -8.54 5.62 -20.78
C VAL A 160 -7.06 5.36 -20.98
N LEU A 161 -6.62 5.33 -22.23
CA LEU A 161 -5.22 5.20 -22.61
C LEU A 161 -4.80 6.44 -23.38
N VAL A 162 -3.64 7.02 -23.04
CA VAL A 162 -3.04 8.15 -23.77
C VAL A 162 -1.67 7.75 -24.29
N GLY A 163 -1.48 7.88 -25.60
CA GLY A 163 -0.24 7.54 -26.27
C GLY A 163 -0.11 6.06 -26.65
N GLU A 164 1.00 5.74 -27.32
CA GLU A 164 1.22 4.46 -28.00
C GLU A 164 2.26 3.55 -27.31
N ARG A 165 2.50 3.72 -26.03
CA ARG A 165 3.44 2.88 -25.30
C ARG A 165 3.02 1.40 -25.39
N LYS A 166 3.90 0.56 -25.93
CA LYS A 166 3.64 -0.87 -26.18
C LYS A 166 3.31 -1.66 -24.92
N ASP A 167 3.96 -1.33 -23.80
CA ASP A 167 3.68 -1.91 -22.48
C ASP A 167 2.26 -1.56 -22.01
N SER A 168 1.88 -0.27 -22.05
CA SER A 168 0.54 0.20 -21.69
C SER A 168 -0.55 -0.45 -22.55
N GLN A 169 -0.36 -0.50 -23.87
CA GLN A 169 -1.28 -1.19 -24.80
C GLN A 169 -1.43 -2.68 -24.46
N SER A 170 -0.33 -3.37 -24.14
CA SER A 170 -0.36 -4.78 -23.75
C SER A 170 -1.15 -5.01 -22.46
N TYR A 171 -1.00 -4.12 -21.46
CA TYR A 171 -1.76 -4.17 -20.21
C TYR A 171 -3.26 -3.91 -20.47
N VAL A 172 -3.60 -2.90 -21.27
CA VAL A 172 -5.00 -2.60 -21.64
C VAL A 172 -5.65 -3.79 -22.36
N ARG A 173 -4.96 -4.40 -23.33
CA ARG A 173 -5.45 -5.61 -24.01
C ARG A 173 -5.72 -6.76 -23.04
N SER A 174 -4.80 -6.98 -22.09
CA SER A 174 -4.97 -8.01 -21.06
C SER A 174 -6.16 -7.73 -20.16
N LYS A 175 -6.37 -6.48 -19.74
CA LYS A 175 -7.53 -6.05 -18.96
C LYS A 175 -8.85 -6.27 -19.70
N LYS A 176 -8.94 -5.83 -20.97
CA LYS A 176 -10.12 -6.05 -21.83
C LYS A 176 -10.45 -7.54 -21.98
N LYS A 177 -9.42 -8.39 -22.22
CA LYS A 177 -9.59 -9.85 -22.30
C LYS A 177 -10.14 -10.44 -20.99
N MET A 178 -9.59 -10.03 -19.83
CA MET A 178 -10.06 -10.55 -18.53
C MET A 178 -11.46 -10.04 -18.19
N CYS A 179 -11.83 -8.81 -18.58
CA CYS A 179 -13.21 -8.32 -18.45
C CYS A 179 -14.19 -9.24 -19.21
N ALA A 180 -13.88 -9.56 -20.46
CA ALA A 180 -14.72 -10.45 -21.28
C ALA A 180 -14.84 -11.86 -20.66
N GLU A 181 -13.75 -12.41 -20.09
CA GLU A 181 -13.73 -13.72 -19.43
C GLU A 181 -14.73 -13.81 -18.26
N VAL A 182 -14.86 -12.71 -17.49
CA VAL A 182 -15.73 -12.68 -16.30
C VAL A 182 -17.10 -12.03 -16.54
N GLY A 183 -17.40 -11.60 -17.78
CA GLY A 183 -18.69 -11.00 -18.14
C GLY A 183 -18.82 -9.53 -17.75
N ILE A 184 -17.73 -8.83 -17.49
CA ILE A 184 -17.69 -7.37 -17.27
C ILE A 184 -17.62 -6.68 -18.64
N ARG A 185 -18.51 -5.71 -18.89
CA ARG A 185 -18.44 -4.87 -20.09
C ARG A 185 -17.24 -3.94 -19.98
N SER A 186 -16.39 -3.92 -21.01
CA SER A 186 -15.22 -3.04 -21.06
C SER A 186 -15.33 -2.05 -22.20
N GLU A 187 -15.31 -0.78 -21.87
CA GLU A 187 -15.21 0.34 -22.81
C GLU A 187 -13.82 0.92 -22.76
N GLY A 188 -13.35 1.52 -23.85
CA GLY A 188 -12.02 2.12 -23.88
C GLY A 188 -11.96 3.30 -24.81
N THR A 189 -11.29 4.35 -24.38
CA THR A 189 -10.91 5.49 -25.21
C THR A 189 -9.40 5.54 -25.28
N ASP A 190 -8.89 5.38 -26.50
CA ASP A 190 -7.48 5.51 -26.82
C ASP A 190 -7.27 6.92 -27.40
N LEU A 191 -6.48 7.75 -26.74
CA LEU A 191 -6.15 9.12 -27.12
C LEU A 191 -4.70 9.17 -27.67
N PRO A 192 -4.41 10.03 -28.64
CA PRO A 192 -3.05 10.17 -29.19
C PRO A 192 -2.09 10.73 -28.13
N GLU A 193 -0.76 10.59 -28.39
CA GLU A 193 0.27 11.01 -27.44
C GLU A 193 0.30 12.53 -27.21
N ASP A 194 -0.12 13.31 -28.19
CA ASP A 194 -0.22 14.77 -28.18
C ASP A 194 -1.59 15.30 -27.67
N ALA A 195 -2.49 14.41 -27.24
CA ALA A 195 -3.75 14.81 -26.64
C ALA A 195 -3.54 15.80 -25.50
N THR A 196 -4.36 16.85 -25.47
CA THR A 196 -4.32 17.84 -24.41
C THR A 196 -4.89 17.28 -23.09
N GLU A 197 -4.46 17.84 -21.96
CA GLU A 197 -5.01 17.46 -20.65
C GLU A 197 -6.52 17.64 -20.60
N GLU A 198 -7.07 18.72 -21.23
CA GLU A 198 -8.51 18.97 -21.23
C GLU A 198 -9.31 17.94 -22.05
N GLU A 199 -8.73 17.42 -23.13
CA GLU A 199 -9.35 16.30 -23.89
C GLU A 199 -9.43 15.05 -23.01
N VAL A 200 -8.39 14.73 -22.26
CA VAL A 200 -8.40 13.60 -21.31
C VAL A 200 -9.45 13.82 -20.22
N LEU A 201 -9.49 15.02 -19.62
CA LEU A 201 -10.48 15.38 -18.61
C LEU A 201 -11.92 15.28 -19.14
N LYS A 202 -12.16 15.71 -20.39
CA LYS A 202 -13.48 15.58 -21.07
C LYS A 202 -13.92 14.13 -21.17
N VAL A 203 -13.02 13.21 -21.52
CA VAL A 203 -13.31 11.77 -21.57
C VAL A 203 -13.65 11.22 -20.18
N VAL A 204 -12.86 11.58 -19.17
CA VAL A 204 -13.10 11.16 -17.77
C VAL A 204 -14.46 11.66 -17.28
N ARG A 205 -14.81 12.93 -17.55
CA ARG A 205 -16.12 13.50 -17.18
C ARG A 205 -17.28 12.80 -17.88
N ALA A 206 -17.11 12.43 -19.14
CA ALA A 206 -18.13 11.67 -19.87
C ALA A 206 -18.36 10.29 -19.21
N TYR A 207 -17.30 9.57 -18.83
CA TYR A 207 -17.43 8.30 -18.12
C TYR A 207 -17.94 8.46 -16.68
N ASN A 208 -17.62 9.56 -16.01
CA ASN A 208 -18.23 9.86 -14.71
C ASN A 208 -19.75 10.00 -14.81
N ALA A 209 -20.26 10.62 -15.87
CA ALA A 209 -21.69 10.84 -16.11
C ALA A 209 -22.44 9.61 -16.63
N ASP A 210 -21.75 8.59 -17.19
CA ASP A 210 -22.39 7.40 -17.75
C ASP A 210 -22.86 6.45 -16.63
N PRO A 211 -24.18 6.22 -16.46
CA PRO A 211 -24.71 5.31 -15.44
C PRO A 211 -24.35 3.84 -15.65
N ASN A 212 -23.89 3.48 -16.83
CA ASN A 212 -23.49 2.11 -17.15
C ASN A 212 -22.01 1.84 -16.87
N ILE A 213 -21.23 2.86 -16.54
CA ILE A 213 -19.81 2.73 -16.13
C ILE A 213 -19.73 2.76 -14.60
N HIS A 214 -19.15 1.72 -14.02
CA HIS A 214 -19.05 1.51 -12.58
C HIS A 214 -17.61 1.58 -12.07
N GLY A 215 -16.66 1.62 -13.00
CA GLY A 215 -15.26 1.82 -12.74
C GLY A 215 -14.57 2.55 -13.88
N ILE A 216 -13.68 3.48 -13.55
CA ILE A 216 -12.86 4.21 -14.51
C ILE A 216 -11.39 3.94 -14.17
N LEU A 217 -10.64 3.51 -15.17
CA LEU A 217 -9.21 3.30 -15.09
C LEU A 217 -8.50 4.22 -16.06
N VAL A 218 -7.59 5.03 -15.55
CA VAL A 218 -6.65 5.81 -16.38
C VAL A 218 -5.32 5.08 -16.40
N GLN A 219 -4.91 4.62 -17.58
CA GLN A 219 -3.68 3.83 -17.72
C GLN A 219 -2.45 4.71 -17.58
N LEU A 220 -1.67 4.48 -16.51
CA LEU A 220 -0.40 5.16 -16.27
C LEU A 220 0.79 4.39 -16.88
N PRO A 221 1.90 5.08 -17.16
CA PRO A 221 2.10 6.53 -17.07
C PRO A 221 1.46 7.26 -18.26
N MET A 222 1.09 8.53 -18.05
CA MET A 222 0.66 9.42 -19.13
C MET A 222 1.85 10.19 -19.75
N PRO A 223 1.67 10.83 -20.92
CA PRO A 223 2.64 11.75 -21.48
C PRO A 223 3.00 12.87 -20.50
N LYS A 224 4.25 13.34 -20.51
CA LYS A 224 4.80 14.29 -19.51
C LYS A 224 4.11 15.64 -19.43
N HIS A 225 3.43 16.07 -20.50
CA HIS A 225 2.71 17.34 -20.54
C HIS A 225 1.35 17.30 -19.85
N ILE A 226 0.87 16.12 -19.50
CA ILE A 226 -0.39 15.90 -18.78
C ILE A 226 -0.11 15.76 -17.29
N ASN A 227 -0.84 16.47 -16.46
CA ASN A 227 -0.78 16.34 -15.01
C ASN A 227 -1.59 15.12 -14.55
N GLU A 228 -0.88 14.00 -14.33
CA GLU A 228 -1.49 12.74 -13.87
C GLU A 228 -2.36 12.93 -12.61
N GLU A 229 -1.89 13.73 -11.65
CA GLU A 229 -2.62 13.94 -10.38
C GLU A 229 -3.96 14.64 -10.62
N ARG A 230 -4.01 15.61 -11.53
CA ARG A 230 -5.22 16.31 -11.88
C ARG A 230 -6.23 15.39 -12.57
N VAL A 231 -5.76 14.56 -13.51
CA VAL A 231 -6.62 13.59 -14.20
C VAL A 231 -7.15 12.52 -13.23
N LEU A 232 -6.30 11.99 -12.36
CA LEU A 232 -6.73 10.99 -11.36
C LEU A 232 -7.73 11.57 -10.35
N LYS A 233 -7.61 12.85 -9.98
CA LYS A 233 -8.59 13.53 -9.12
C LYS A 233 -9.93 13.80 -9.80
N GLU A 234 -9.96 13.88 -11.13
CA GLU A 234 -11.21 14.08 -11.87
C GLU A 234 -12.07 12.81 -11.90
N VAL A 235 -11.48 11.62 -11.71
CA VAL A 235 -12.25 10.38 -11.58
C VAL A 235 -13.10 10.46 -10.33
N SER A 236 -14.43 10.25 -10.49
CA SER A 236 -15.34 10.32 -9.35
C SER A 236 -15.02 9.24 -8.31
N TYR A 237 -15.16 9.59 -7.03
CA TYR A 237 -14.93 8.69 -5.90
C TYR A 237 -15.68 7.37 -6.00
N GLU A 238 -16.89 7.41 -6.58
CA GLU A 238 -17.77 6.25 -6.77
C GLU A 238 -17.28 5.30 -7.87
N LYS A 239 -16.37 5.73 -8.75
CA LYS A 239 -15.88 4.99 -9.90
C LYS A 239 -14.36 4.81 -9.93
N ASP A 240 -13.65 5.23 -8.88
CA ASP A 240 -12.19 5.14 -8.72
C ASP A 240 -11.75 3.71 -8.40
N VAL A 241 -11.91 2.79 -9.35
CA VAL A 241 -11.59 1.37 -9.14
C VAL A 241 -10.10 1.07 -8.95
N ASP A 242 -9.21 2.00 -9.27
CA ASP A 242 -7.79 1.91 -8.92
C ASP A 242 -7.52 2.28 -7.46
N GLY A 243 -8.46 2.97 -6.78
CA GLY A 243 -8.38 3.34 -5.38
C GLY A 243 -7.38 4.47 -5.08
N PHE A 244 -7.07 5.33 -6.07
CA PHE A 244 -6.08 6.40 -5.93
C PHE A 244 -6.68 7.74 -5.49
N HIS A 245 -8.00 7.86 -5.50
CA HIS A 245 -8.67 9.08 -5.06
C HIS A 245 -8.30 9.39 -3.60
N PRO A 246 -7.99 10.66 -3.26
CA PRO A 246 -7.56 11.04 -1.91
C PRO A 246 -8.51 10.60 -0.79
N LEU A 247 -9.82 10.55 -1.05
CA LEU A 247 -10.80 10.06 -0.09
C LEU A 247 -10.66 8.56 0.18
N ASN A 248 -10.36 7.74 -0.84
CA ASN A 248 -10.09 6.30 -0.66
C ASN A 248 -8.84 6.07 0.18
N ILE A 249 -7.75 6.82 -0.11
CA ILE A 249 -6.51 6.71 0.68
C ILE A 249 -6.71 7.26 2.10
N GLY A 250 -7.47 8.35 2.25
CA GLY A 250 -7.83 8.91 3.57
C GLY A 250 -8.63 7.91 4.41
N ALA A 251 -9.65 7.29 3.85
CA ALA A 251 -10.43 6.24 4.52
C ALA A 251 -9.56 5.01 4.84
N LEU A 252 -8.66 4.60 3.93
CA LEU A 252 -7.73 3.50 4.15
C LEU A 252 -6.80 3.74 5.35
N SER A 253 -6.41 4.98 5.60
CA SER A 253 -5.54 5.36 6.74
C SER A 253 -6.25 5.37 8.09
N GLN A 254 -7.60 5.39 8.11
CA GLN A 254 -8.42 5.47 9.32
C GLN A 254 -8.89 4.07 9.74
N ARG A 255 -8.55 3.66 10.97
CA ARG A 255 -9.00 2.39 11.54
C ARG A 255 -10.32 2.58 12.31
N GLY A 256 -11.23 1.60 12.20
CA GLY A 256 -12.51 1.62 12.94
C GLY A 256 -13.51 2.66 12.47
N ARG A 257 -13.33 3.21 11.29
CA ARG A 257 -14.26 4.12 10.60
C ARG A 257 -14.75 3.49 9.31
N GLU A 258 -15.37 4.30 8.46
CA GLU A 258 -15.81 3.87 7.13
C GLU A 258 -14.70 3.17 6.34
N GLU A 259 -15.02 2.05 5.73
CA GLU A 259 -14.10 1.38 4.82
C GLU A 259 -13.90 2.23 3.55
N PRO A 260 -12.68 2.22 2.96
CA PRO A 260 -12.49 2.87 1.67
C PRO A 260 -13.43 2.25 0.64
N ARG A 261 -14.02 3.09 -0.22
CA ARG A 261 -14.92 2.60 -1.26
C ARG A 261 -14.21 1.66 -2.23
N PHE A 262 -12.96 2.01 -2.53
CA PHE A 262 -12.06 1.14 -3.29
C PHE A 262 -10.67 1.13 -2.64
N VAL A 263 -10.07 -0.03 -2.65
CA VAL A 263 -8.69 -0.23 -2.18
C VAL A 263 -7.78 -0.34 -3.39
N PRO A 264 -6.60 0.30 -3.38
CA PRO A 264 -5.64 0.21 -4.49
C PRO A 264 -5.36 -1.22 -4.92
N CYS A 265 -5.47 -1.48 -6.23
CA CYS A 265 -5.50 -2.83 -6.78
C CYS A 265 -4.26 -3.67 -6.43
N THR A 266 -3.07 -3.15 -6.66
CA THR A 266 -1.82 -3.88 -6.40
C THR A 266 -1.61 -4.16 -4.90
N PRO A 267 -1.74 -3.17 -4.00
CA PRO A 267 -1.66 -3.40 -2.55
C PRO A 267 -2.70 -4.39 -2.02
N ARG A 268 -3.97 -4.29 -2.47
CA ARG A 268 -5.01 -5.25 -2.13
C ARG A 268 -4.64 -6.67 -2.61
N GLY A 269 -4.07 -6.76 -3.81
CA GLY A 269 -3.57 -8.02 -4.36
C GLY A 269 -2.44 -8.64 -3.51
N CYS A 270 -1.52 -7.82 -2.98
CA CYS A 270 -0.47 -8.30 -2.07
C CYS A 270 -1.06 -8.90 -0.78
N ILE A 271 -2.05 -8.24 -0.19
CA ILE A 271 -2.72 -8.74 1.01
C ILE A 271 -3.51 -10.02 0.72
N GLU A 272 -4.16 -10.10 -0.45
CA GLU A 272 -4.90 -11.29 -0.84
C GLU A 272 -3.98 -12.49 -1.09
N LEU A 273 -2.80 -12.26 -1.69
CA LEU A 273 -1.75 -13.29 -1.81
C LEU A 273 -1.33 -13.82 -0.44
N LEU A 274 -1.07 -12.95 0.52
CA LEU A 274 -0.71 -13.35 1.89
C LEU A 274 -1.82 -14.18 2.53
N LYS A 275 -3.08 -13.74 2.45
CA LYS A 275 -4.24 -14.42 3.03
C LYS A 275 -4.44 -15.82 2.42
N ARG A 276 -4.49 -15.93 1.09
CA ARG A 276 -4.73 -17.19 0.38
C ARG A 276 -3.55 -18.16 0.48
N SER A 277 -2.36 -17.64 0.83
CA SER A 277 -1.19 -18.47 1.13
C SER A 277 -1.05 -18.77 2.63
N ASN A 278 -2.07 -18.54 3.45
CA ASN A 278 -2.08 -18.79 4.89
C ASN A 278 -0.92 -18.09 5.63
N VAL A 279 -0.59 -16.86 5.24
CA VAL A 279 0.38 -16.02 5.96
C VAL A 279 -0.38 -15.16 6.96
N GLU A 280 -0.19 -15.45 8.24
CA GLU A 280 -0.74 -14.63 9.32
C GLU A 280 -0.05 -13.27 9.37
N MET A 281 -0.84 -12.19 9.38
CA MET A 281 -0.33 -10.82 9.47
C MET A 281 -0.43 -10.24 10.90
N LYS A 282 -1.44 -10.67 11.65
CA LYS A 282 -1.71 -10.17 13.01
C LYS A 282 -0.53 -10.41 13.94
N GLY A 283 -0.03 -9.32 14.55
CA GLY A 283 1.10 -9.37 15.49
C GLY A 283 2.47 -9.60 14.83
N LYS A 284 2.55 -9.68 13.49
CA LYS A 284 3.81 -9.88 12.76
C LYS A 284 4.51 -8.56 12.48
N LYS A 285 5.83 -8.60 12.38
CA LYS A 285 6.64 -7.50 11.87
C LYS A 285 6.61 -7.55 10.35
N ALA A 286 6.17 -6.46 9.72
CA ALA A 286 6.15 -6.35 8.27
C ALA A 286 7.03 -5.17 7.81
N VAL A 287 7.77 -5.37 6.74
CA VAL A 287 8.55 -4.30 6.09
C VAL A 287 8.03 -4.09 4.68
N VAL A 288 7.75 -2.83 4.36
CA VAL A 288 7.44 -2.40 2.99
C VAL A 288 8.65 -1.64 2.45
N VAL A 289 9.26 -2.17 1.39
CA VAL A 289 10.39 -1.55 0.70
C VAL A 289 9.86 -0.69 -0.44
N GLY A 290 9.82 0.62 -0.22
CA GLY A 290 9.22 1.60 -1.12
C GLY A 290 8.04 2.33 -0.47
N ARG A 291 7.79 3.58 -0.93
CA ARG A 291 6.72 4.44 -0.39
C ARG A 291 5.97 5.22 -1.47
N SER A 292 5.78 4.61 -2.63
CA SER A 292 4.98 5.22 -3.69
C SER A 292 3.53 5.37 -3.24
N ASN A 293 2.85 6.42 -3.73
CA ASN A 293 1.44 6.66 -3.43
C ASN A 293 0.53 5.56 -3.99
N VAL A 294 0.98 4.84 -5.03
CA VAL A 294 0.18 3.83 -5.72
C VAL A 294 0.37 2.41 -5.17
N VAL A 295 1.51 2.11 -4.50
CA VAL A 295 1.78 0.77 -3.97
C VAL A 295 2.29 0.80 -2.53
N GLY A 296 3.45 1.42 -2.28
CA GLY A 296 4.14 1.28 -0.99
C GLY A 296 3.33 1.80 0.19
N THR A 297 2.85 3.03 0.10
CA THR A 297 2.03 3.64 1.16
C THR A 297 0.74 2.87 1.42
N PRO A 298 -0.12 2.57 0.40
CA PRO A 298 -1.34 1.82 0.66
C PRO A 298 -1.08 0.37 1.11
N ALA A 299 0.01 -0.28 0.69
CA ALA A 299 0.38 -1.61 1.21
C ALA A 299 0.71 -1.56 2.71
N ALA A 300 1.44 -0.53 3.15
CA ALA A 300 1.73 -0.33 4.56
C ALA A 300 0.45 -0.10 5.39
N LEU A 301 -0.48 0.72 4.89
CA LEU A 301 -1.77 0.96 5.54
C LEU A 301 -2.61 -0.32 5.63
N LEU A 302 -2.64 -1.13 4.58
CA LEU A 302 -3.36 -2.40 4.57
C LEU A 302 -2.76 -3.41 5.55
N LEU A 303 -1.44 -3.51 5.66
CA LEU A 303 -0.79 -4.36 6.65
C LEU A 303 -1.14 -3.91 8.08
N GLN A 304 -1.14 -2.60 8.36
CA GLN A 304 -1.58 -2.05 9.65
C GLN A 304 -3.05 -2.39 9.93
N ARG A 305 -3.94 -2.31 8.94
CA ARG A 305 -5.35 -2.71 9.09
C ARG A 305 -5.53 -4.20 9.36
N ASN A 306 -4.55 -5.02 8.99
CA ASN A 306 -4.49 -6.45 9.32
C ASN A 306 -3.65 -6.74 10.58
N ASP A 307 -3.49 -5.74 11.46
CA ASP A 307 -2.83 -5.83 12.77
C ASP A 307 -1.33 -6.19 12.73
N ALA A 308 -0.64 -5.92 11.62
CA ALA A 308 0.81 -6.04 11.56
C ALA A 308 1.50 -4.78 12.11
N THR A 309 2.69 -4.95 12.68
CA THR A 309 3.60 -3.84 12.98
C THR A 309 4.43 -3.54 11.74
N VAL A 310 4.29 -2.34 11.17
CA VAL A 310 4.83 -2.01 9.85
C VAL A 310 5.97 -1.02 9.92
N THR A 311 7.09 -1.37 9.30
CA THR A 311 8.19 -0.46 9.00
C THR A 311 8.24 -0.19 7.50
N VAL A 312 8.41 1.08 7.11
CA VAL A 312 8.57 1.49 5.71
C VAL A 312 10.01 1.91 5.49
N VAL A 313 10.70 1.23 4.58
CA VAL A 313 12.06 1.60 4.14
C VAL A 313 12.04 2.18 2.73
N HIS A 314 12.93 3.11 2.46
CA HIS A 314 12.96 3.84 1.19
C HIS A 314 14.39 4.32 0.87
N SER A 315 14.60 4.94 -0.27
CA SER A 315 15.91 5.39 -0.77
C SER A 315 16.73 6.31 0.16
N ARG A 316 16.13 6.82 1.23
CA ARG A 316 16.81 7.64 2.25
C ARG A 316 16.93 6.95 3.60
N THR A 317 16.47 5.70 3.71
CA THR A 317 16.64 4.90 4.93
C THR A 317 18.10 4.46 5.03
N LYS A 318 18.68 4.66 6.19
CA LYS A 318 20.02 4.12 6.51
C LYS A 318 19.86 2.67 6.93
N ASN A 319 20.76 1.81 6.45
CA ASN A 319 20.80 0.38 6.79
C ASN A 319 19.44 -0.31 6.64
N PRO A 320 18.79 -0.26 5.44
CA PRO A 320 17.46 -0.85 5.27
C PRO A 320 17.44 -2.36 5.53
N GLU A 321 18.58 -3.03 5.36
CA GLU A 321 18.77 -4.47 5.63
C GLU A 321 18.55 -4.83 7.10
N GLU A 322 18.81 -3.94 8.05
CA GLU A 322 18.56 -4.18 9.47
C GLU A 322 17.05 -4.35 9.74
N ALA A 323 16.23 -3.47 9.20
CA ALA A 323 14.78 -3.56 9.32
C ALA A 323 14.23 -4.82 8.63
N ILE A 324 14.74 -5.14 7.43
CA ILE A 324 14.29 -6.29 6.64
C ILE A 324 14.63 -7.61 7.36
N ARG A 325 15.78 -7.68 8.04
CA ARG A 325 16.23 -8.88 8.75
C ARG A 325 15.32 -9.28 9.91
N GLU A 326 14.57 -8.35 10.46
CA GLU A 326 13.63 -8.63 11.54
C GLU A 326 12.21 -8.96 11.05
N ALA A 327 11.93 -8.77 9.77
CA ALA A 327 10.59 -8.86 9.22
C ALA A 327 10.12 -10.30 9.00
N ASP A 328 8.91 -10.60 9.49
CA ASP A 328 8.19 -11.83 9.17
C ASP A 328 7.57 -11.77 7.77
N ILE A 329 7.26 -10.54 7.30
CA ILE A 329 6.66 -10.27 6.00
C ILE A 329 7.44 -9.12 5.33
N VAL A 330 7.83 -9.32 4.08
CA VAL A 330 8.49 -8.29 3.25
C VAL A 330 7.66 -8.05 1.99
N ILE A 331 7.24 -6.80 1.75
CA ILE A 331 6.66 -6.37 0.47
C ILE A 331 7.70 -5.50 -0.23
N ALA A 332 8.31 -6.02 -1.29
CA ALA A 332 9.30 -5.28 -2.09
C ALA A 332 8.58 -4.54 -3.23
N ALA A 333 8.60 -3.20 -3.18
CA ALA A 333 7.90 -2.30 -4.11
C ALA A 333 8.70 -1.00 -4.35
N CYS A 334 10.01 -1.12 -4.53
CA CYS A 334 10.91 0.02 -4.74
C CYS A 334 11.24 0.30 -6.22
N GLY A 335 10.93 -0.63 -7.13
CA GLY A 335 11.21 -0.49 -8.56
C GLY A 335 12.69 -0.53 -8.90
N VAL A 336 13.49 -1.21 -8.08
CA VAL A 336 14.94 -1.38 -8.28
C VAL A 336 15.26 -2.86 -8.45
N THR A 337 15.80 -3.20 -9.60
CA THR A 337 16.14 -4.58 -9.99
C THR A 337 16.97 -5.30 -8.93
N GLU A 338 16.45 -6.43 -8.42
CA GLU A 338 17.17 -7.34 -7.52
C GLU A 338 17.79 -6.64 -6.29
N TYR A 339 17.14 -5.60 -5.77
CA TYR A 339 17.62 -4.78 -4.65
C TYR A 339 17.63 -5.55 -3.33
N VAL A 340 16.55 -6.27 -3.01
CA VAL A 340 16.44 -7.05 -1.78
C VAL A 340 17.20 -8.35 -1.93
N GLN A 341 18.16 -8.58 -1.05
CA GLN A 341 19.03 -9.76 -1.07
C GLN A 341 18.58 -10.81 -0.06
N GLY A 342 18.82 -12.11 -0.35
CA GLY A 342 18.50 -13.19 0.59
C GLY A 342 19.18 -13.06 1.96
N SER A 343 20.40 -12.50 2.02
CA SER A 343 21.12 -12.23 3.27
C SER A 343 20.46 -11.17 4.16
N TRP A 344 19.51 -10.40 3.62
CA TRP A 344 18.74 -9.42 4.37
C TRP A 344 17.47 -10.01 4.97
N LEU A 345 17.01 -11.17 4.50
CA LEU A 345 15.76 -11.76 4.95
C LEU A 345 15.91 -12.48 6.28
N LYS A 346 14.86 -12.39 7.09
CA LYS A 346 14.67 -13.30 8.22
C LYS A 346 14.37 -14.70 7.68
N PRO A 347 15.05 -15.73 8.17
CA PRO A 347 14.73 -17.10 7.79
C PRO A 347 13.25 -17.46 7.99
N GLY A 348 12.62 -17.96 6.94
CA GLY A 348 11.19 -18.30 6.96
C GLY A 348 10.24 -17.13 6.69
N ALA A 349 10.73 -15.94 6.37
CA ALA A 349 9.90 -14.78 6.02
C ALA A 349 9.03 -15.04 4.79
N ALA A 350 7.85 -14.42 4.76
CA ALA A 350 7.02 -14.34 3.56
C ALA A 350 7.40 -13.10 2.73
N VAL A 351 7.70 -13.30 1.45
CA VAL A 351 8.18 -12.24 0.55
C VAL A 351 7.20 -12.04 -0.60
N ILE A 352 6.64 -10.85 -0.71
CA ILE A 352 5.81 -10.41 -1.84
C ILE A 352 6.62 -9.44 -2.69
N ASP A 353 7.06 -9.89 -3.84
CA ASP A 353 7.82 -9.09 -4.80
C ASP A 353 6.88 -8.44 -5.81
N VAL A 354 6.73 -7.12 -5.72
CA VAL A 354 5.87 -6.31 -6.59
C VAL A 354 6.62 -5.83 -7.82
N GLY A 355 7.95 -5.86 -7.78
CA GLY A 355 8.80 -5.36 -8.84
C GLY A 355 8.55 -6.05 -10.19
N ILE A 356 8.55 -5.27 -11.26
CA ILE A 356 8.58 -5.76 -12.65
C ILE A 356 9.61 -4.92 -13.39
N ASN A 357 10.83 -5.42 -13.48
CA ASN A 357 11.95 -4.73 -14.08
C ASN A 357 12.44 -5.50 -15.31
N ALA A 358 12.79 -4.80 -16.37
CA ALA A 358 13.50 -5.41 -17.51
C ALA A 358 14.98 -5.52 -17.17
N LYS A 359 15.52 -6.75 -17.25
CA LYS A 359 16.95 -7.02 -17.11
C LYS A 359 17.45 -7.61 -18.42
N ASP A 360 18.49 -7.03 -19.00
CA ASP A 360 19.05 -7.50 -20.27
C ASP A 360 19.38 -8.98 -20.20
N ASP A 361 18.97 -9.71 -21.22
CA ASP A 361 19.20 -11.14 -21.37
C ASP A 361 19.27 -11.52 -22.86
N ALA A 362 20.47 -11.65 -23.37
CA ALA A 362 20.72 -11.98 -24.77
C ALA A 362 20.19 -13.36 -25.19
N THR A 363 19.88 -14.23 -24.23
CA THR A 363 19.32 -15.57 -24.51
C THR A 363 17.82 -15.51 -24.81
N LYS A 364 17.16 -14.38 -24.52
CA LYS A 364 15.73 -14.21 -24.73
C LYS A 364 15.46 -13.52 -26.06
N LYS A 365 14.42 -13.98 -26.75
CA LYS A 365 13.98 -13.44 -28.05
C LYS A 365 13.71 -11.93 -28.03
N LEU A 366 13.34 -11.37 -26.86
CA LEU A 366 13.09 -9.94 -26.66
C LEU A 366 14.33 -9.16 -26.19
N GLY A 367 15.48 -9.83 -26.01
CA GLY A 367 16.71 -9.21 -25.51
C GLY A 367 16.73 -8.94 -24.01
N TYR A 368 15.62 -9.22 -23.29
CA TYR A 368 15.52 -9.03 -21.85
C TYR A 368 14.62 -10.09 -21.19
N ARG A 369 14.75 -10.23 -19.88
CA ARG A 369 13.81 -10.97 -19.02
C ARG A 369 13.22 -10.04 -17.96
N LEU A 370 12.03 -10.38 -17.48
CA LEU A 370 11.42 -9.69 -16.35
C LEU A 370 11.92 -10.28 -15.04
N VAL A 371 12.33 -9.41 -14.13
CA VAL A 371 12.79 -9.73 -12.78
C VAL A 371 12.11 -8.81 -11.76
N GLY A 372 12.12 -9.22 -10.50
CA GLY A 372 11.55 -8.44 -9.42
C GLY A 372 12.49 -7.42 -8.80
N ASP A 373 12.04 -6.84 -7.68
CA ASP A 373 12.83 -6.01 -6.79
C ASP A 373 13.68 -6.86 -5.83
N CYS A 374 13.41 -8.18 -5.75
CA CYS A 374 14.20 -9.13 -4.98
C CYS A 374 15.15 -9.93 -5.90
N ASP A 375 16.35 -10.20 -5.43
CA ASP A 375 17.18 -11.26 -6.00
C ASP A 375 16.53 -12.62 -5.66
N PHE A 376 15.75 -13.12 -6.63
CA PHE A 376 14.90 -14.30 -6.45
C PHE A 376 15.69 -15.52 -5.99
N GLU A 377 16.85 -15.79 -6.59
CA GLU A 377 17.61 -17.01 -6.30
C GLU A 377 18.24 -17.00 -4.91
N SER A 378 18.70 -15.84 -4.43
CA SER A 378 19.22 -15.72 -3.07
C SER A 378 18.09 -15.68 -2.03
N CYS A 379 17.00 -14.96 -2.31
CA CYS A 379 15.85 -14.84 -1.42
C CYS A 379 15.13 -16.19 -1.23
N LYS A 380 14.97 -16.98 -2.30
CA LYS A 380 14.34 -18.31 -2.26
C LYS A 380 15.04 -19.30 -1.33
N LYS A 381 16.34 -19.13 -1.09
CA LYS A 381 17.10 -19.99 -0.17
C LYS A 381 16.79 -19.73 1.31
N VAL A 382 16.19 -18.57 1.62
CA VAL A 382 16.01 -18.07 3.00
C VAL A 382 14.53 -17.88 3.34
N ALA A 383 13.73 -17.43 2.38
CA ALA A 383 12.31 -17.20 2.54
C ALA A 383 11.54 -18.51 2.79
N GLY A 384 10.49 -18.43 3.62
CA GLY A 384 9.54 -19.55 3.78
C GLY A 384 8.53 -19.59 2.64
N LYS A 385 8.07 -18.42 2.19
CA LYS A 385 7.13 -18.25 1.07
C LYS A 385 7.55 -17.05 0.22
N MET A 386 7.40 -17.14 -1.11
CA MET A 386 7.80 -16.04 -2.00
C MET A 386 7.00 -16.05 -3.31
N THR A 387 6.65 -14.85 -3.79
CA THR A 387 6.06 -14.69 -5.12
C THR A 387 7.12 -14.74 -6.22
N PRO A 388 6.88 -15.44 -7.35
CA PRO A 388 7.76 -15.36 -8.52
C PRO A 388 7.51 -14.07 -9.34
N VAL A 389 8.52 -13.62 -10.08
CA VAL A 389 8.38 -12.56 -11.09
C VAL A 389 8.92 -13.09 -12.44
N PRO A 390 8.06 -13.14 -13.48
CA PRO A 390 6.63 -12.83 -13.51
C PRO A 390 5.76 -13.95 -12.92
N GLY A 391 4.50 -13.62 -12.59
CA GLY A 391 3.50 -14.62 -12.18
C GLY A 391 3.02 -14.51 -10.72
N GLY A 392 3.60 -13.59 -9.95
CA GLY A 392 3.15 -13.26 -8.59
C GLY A 392 2.09 -12.15 -8.59
N VAL A 393 2.51 -10.92 -8.32
CA VAL A 393 1.61 -9.78 -8.08
C VAL A 393 0.90 -9.26 -9.33
N GLY A 394 1.56 -9.28 -10.50
CA GLY A 394 0.98 -8.73 -11.74
C GLY A 394 -0.42 -9.26 -12.09
N PRO A 395 -0.65 -10.59 -12.13
CA PRO A 395 -1.98 -11.16 -12.37
C PRO A 395 -3.03 -10.73 -11.33
N MET A 396 -2.62 -10.56 -10.08
CA MET A 396 -3.50 -10.13 -8.99
C MET A 396 -4.02 -8.71 -9.18
N THR A 397 -3.19 -7.79 -9.68
CA THR A 397 -3.61 -6.41 -9.93
C THR A 397 -4.83 -6.37 -10.87
N ILE A 398 -4.84 -7.21 -11.92
CA ILE A 398 -6.00 -7.28 -12.84
C ILE A 398 -7.20 -7.92 -12.14
N ALA A 399 -7.01 -9.02 -11.42
CA ALA A 399 -8.11 -9.69 -10.73
C ALA A 399 -8.80 -8.75 -9.72
N ILE A 400 -8.02 -7.98 -8.96
CA ILE A 400 -8.57 -7.02 -7.99
C ILE A 400 -9.25 -5.84 -8.70
N LEU A 401 -8.75 -5.36 -9.84
CA LEU A 401 -9.44 -4.35 -10.64
C LEU A 401 -10.84 -4.80 -11.04
N LEU A 402 -10.98 -6.05 -11.51
CA LEU A 402 -12.26 -6.64 -11.86
C LEU A 402 -13.18 -6.77 -10.64
N GLN A 403 -12.62 -7.16 -9.51
CA GLN A 403 -13.34 -7.23 -8.24
C GLN A 403 -13.84 -5.86 -7.80
N ASN A 404 -12.99 -4.81 -7.83
CA ASN A 404 -13.39 -3.45 -7.52
C ASN A 404 -14.52 -2.97 -8.45
N THR A 405 -14.43 -3.31 -9.75
CA THR A 405 -15.48 -2.96 -10.73
C THR A 405 -16.82 -3.64 -10.42
N LEU A 406 -16.79 -4.92 -10.06
CA LEU A 406 -17.96 -5.65 -9.60
C LEU A 406 -18.55 -5.05 -8.34
N GLU A 407 -17.73 -4.72 -7.35
CA GLU A 407 -18.16 -4.08 -6.09
C GLU A 407 -18.77 -2.70 -6.35
N GLY A 408 -18.20 -1.90 -7.28
CA GLY A 408 -18.77 -0.62 -7.72
C GLY A 408 -20.15 -0.78 -8.33
N ALA A 409 -20.30 -1.74 -9.24
CA ALA A 409 -21.59 -2.05 -9.87
C ALA A 409 -22.63 -2.55 -8.86
N ALA A 410 -22.22 -3.44 -7.97
CA ALA A 410 -23.11 -3.98 -6.93
C ALA A 410 -23.67 -2.88 -6.02
N ARG A 411 -22.84 -1.91 -5.63
CA ARG A 411 -23.28 -0.73 -4.89
C ARG A 411 -24.23 0.15 -5.71
N SER A 412 -23.89 0.41 -6.97
CA SER A 412 -24.71 1.24 -7.86
C SER A 412 -26.11 0.66 -8.07
N TYR A 413 -26.21 -0.67 -8.19
CA TYR A 413 -27.49 -1.37 -8.36
C TYR A 413 -28.18 -1.76 -7.05
N GLY A 414 -27.57 -1.50 -5.88
CA GLY A 414 -28.13 -1.84 -4.58
C GLY A 414 -28.21 -3.33 -4.28
N VAL A 415 -27.33 -4.16 -4.90
CA VAL A 415 -27.36 -5.63 -4.81
C VAL A 415 -26.15 -6.23 -4.06
N SER A 416 -25.36 -5.41 -3.34
CA SER A 416 -24.15 -5.85 -2.66
C SER A 416 -24.41 -7.01 -1.67
N GLU A 417 -25.41 -6.89 -0.81
CA GLU A 417 -25.74 -7.94 0.18
C GLU A 417 -26.14 -9.25 -0.48
N GLN A 418 -26.95 -9.19 -1.56
CA GLN A 418 -27.40 -10.37 -2.29
C GLN A 418 -26.25 -11.11 -2.98
N LEU A 419 -25.13 -10.41 -3.26
CA LEU A 419 -23.92 -10.97 -3.83
C LEU A 419 -22.90 -11.36 -2.75
N GLY A 420 -23.19 -11.14 -1.46
CA GLY A 420 -22.23 -11.34 -0.36
C GLY A 420 -21.02 -10.40 -0.45
N LEU A 421 -21.22 -9.20 -0.97
CA LEU A 421 -20.21 -8.14 -1.07
C LEU A 421 -20.43 -7.12 0.06
N LYS A 422 -19.35 -6.50 0.53
CA LYS A 422 -19.45 -5.39 1.48
C LYS A 422 -20.02 -4.15 0.78
N ASN A 423 -20.87 -3.41 1.48
CA ASN A 423 -21.39 -2.12 1.05
C ASN A 423 -20.33 -1.02 1.08
#